data_14d4317a8a5aa84e16d0ad8438529c17
#
_entry.id   14d4317a8a5aa84e16d0ad8438529c17
#
_cell.length_a   1.000
_cell.length_b   1.000
_cell.length_c   1.000
_cell.angle_alpha   90.00
_cell.angle_beta   90.00
_cell.angle_gamma   90.00
#
_symmetry.space_group_name_H-M   'P 1'
#
loop_
_entity.id
_entity.type
_entity.pdbx_description
1 polymer ?
#
loop_
_entity_poly.entity_id
_entity_poly.type
_entity_poly.pdbx_seq_one_letter_code
_entity_poly.pdbx_strand_id
1 'polypeptide(L)'
;MDLTKQFFKYVSQNIFGLLGTSCYILADTYFIAQAAGTDGVTLLNLCLPIYNFIFAIGSMIALGSATRYAIAKAQNDARGQRYFSNAILCAVLASIPWMLAGVFAPGALLRFMGGDAGIVALGIPYARIFLLFTPFFMCNYIVSAFVRNDGDPSLAMVATLSGSLFNVVFDYIFMFPLGLGLAGAALATAVSPIISIAICSRHFFKKENTLQFVRQLPSARLLGQSCQLGISGFVGELSSGVTTTVFNFLLLGLAGNVGVAAYGVVANFALVATAIFNGVAQGAQPLVSRCYGQNDHAGARKLLLLGSGTVLVLAAVLYAAVFGLTDPFVSWFNSENSVQMAQYAHTGMRMYFVGYFFAGFNIMAAGYLSAVNRPAEASITSICRGMVAIVACSLLLSAVFGMPGVWAAFPASELLTALLTLFLLRRKESRKA
;
A
#
# COMPACT_ATOMS: atom_id res chain seq x y z
N MET A 1 -15.61 24.68 7.83
CA MET A 1 -14.72 24.65 6.64
C MET A 1 -15.46 23.89 5.53
N ASP A 2 -15.49 24.38 4.29
CA ASP A 2 -16.19 23.71 3.19
C ASP A 2 -15.64 22.30 2.99
N LEU A 3 -16.54 21.34 2.71
CA LEU A 3 -16.23 19.92 2.50
C LEU A 3 -15.17 19.71 1.42
N THR A 4 -15.24 20.50 0.35
CA THR A 4 -14.27 20.50 -0.75
C THR A 4 -12.87 20.90 -0.29
N LYS A 5 -12.78 21.94 0.54
CA LYS A 5 -11.51 22.42 1.11
C LYS A 5 -10.87 21.39 2.06
N GLN A 6 -11.71 20.71 2.85
CA GLN A 6 -11.27 19.60 3.68
C GLN A 6 -10.78 18.43 2.83
N PHE A 7 -11.50 18.06 1.77
CA PHE A 7 -11.11 16.99 0.87
C PHE A 7 -9.69 17.22 0.30
N PHE A 8 -9.43 18.37 -0.31
CA PHE A 8 -8.11 18.64 -0.87
C PHE A 8 -7.01 18.68 0.18
N LYS A 9 -7.30 19.19 1.39
CA LYS A 9 -6.34 19.16 2.51
C LYS A 9 -5.97 17.73 2.89
N TYR A 10 -6.96 16.87 3.11
CA TYR A 10 -6.73 15.48 3.55
C TYR A 10 -6.04 14.66 2.46
N VAL A 11 -6.49 14.82 1.22
CA VAL A 11 -5.95 14.09 0.07
C VAL A 11 -4.51 14.48 -0.21
N SER A 12 -4.20 15.79 -0.31
CA SER A 12 -2.82 16.23 -0.58
C SER A 12 -1.85 15.76 0.50
N GLN A 13 -2.22 15.91 1.78
CA GLN A 13 -1.38 15.48 2.88
C GLN A 13 -1.14 13.97 2.88
N ASN A 14 -2.16 13.19 2.54
CA ASN A 14 -1.99 11.75 2.48
C ASN A 14 -1.16 11.30 1.26
N ILE A 15 -1.33 11.95 0.10
CA ILE A 15 -0.47 11.71 -1.08
C ILE A 15 0.99 11.97 -0.72
N PHE A 16 1.32 13.13 -0.11
CA PHE A 16 2.69 13.44 0.28
C PHE A 16 3.27 12.42 1.27
N GLY A 17 2.48 11.97 2.24
CA GLY A 17 2.90 10.92 3.17
C GLY A 17 3.28 9.63 2.46
N LEU A 18 2.41 9.13 1.56
CA LEU A 18 2.65 7.89 0.82
C LEU A 18 3.74 8.01 -0.24
N LEU A 19 3.93 9.19 -0.85
CA LEU A 19 5.09 9.45 -1.72
C LEU A 19 6.39 9.35 -0.94
N GLY A 20 6.45 9.89 0.28
CA GLY A 20 7.62 9.73 1.15
C GLY A 20 7.93 8.25 1.43
N THR A 21 6.90 7.45 1.66
CA THR A 21 7.03 5.99 1.81
C THR A 21 7.61 5.33 0.55
N SER A 22 7.12 5.70 -0.63
CA SER A 22 7.65 5.14 -1.89
C SER A 22 9.11 5.54 -2.12
N CYS A 23 9.47 6.79 -1.80
CA CYS A 23 10.85 7.26 -1.93
C CYS A 23 11.82 6.49 -1.03
N TYR A 24 11.44 6.22 0.24
CA TYR A 24 12.34 5.48 1.11
C TYR A 24 12.50 4.01 0.66
N ILE A 25 11.45 3.37 0.16
CA ILE A 25 11.54 1.98 -0.36
C ILE A 25 12.56 1.89 -1.51
N LEU A 26 12.54 2.88 -2.42
CA LEU A 26 13.50 2.95 -3.52
C LEU A 26 14.93 3.20 -3.01
N ALA A 27 15.09 4.09 -2.02
CA ALA A 27 16.38 4.40 -1.42
C ALA A 27 16.98 3.19 -0.66
N ASP A 28 16.17 2.49 0.14
CA ASP A 28 16.55 1.28 0.86
C ASP A 28 17.05 0.20 -0.10
N THR A 29 16.29 -0.06 -1.18
CA THR A 29 16.72 -1.00 -2.24
C THR A 29 18.06 -0.60 -2.87
N TYR A 30 18.26 0.69 -3.11
CA TYR A 30 19.51 1.21 -3.65
C TYR A 30 20.70 0.98 -2.69
N PHE A 31 20.53 1.32 -1.41
CA PHE A 31 21.60 1.13 -0.42
C PHE A 31 21.94 -0.34 -0.18
N ILE A 32 20.92 -1.21 -0.15
CA ILE A 32 21.12 -2.67 -0.06
C ILE A 32 21.90 -3.20 -1.26
N ALA A 33 21.58 -2.74 -2.47
CA ALA A 33 22.31 -3.11 -3.68
C ALA A 33 23.79 -2.64 -3.63
N GLN A 34 24.05 -1.46 -3.09
CA GLN A 34 25.41 -0.94 -2.92
C GLN A 34 26.21 -1.70 -1.87
N ALA A 35 25.58 -2.13 -0.78
CA ALA A 35 26.27 -2.77 0.36
C ALA A 35 26.54 -4.27 0.16
N ALA A 36 25.62 -4.99 -0.50
CA ALA A 36 25.66 -6.45 -0.62
C ALA A 36 25.43 -6.96 -2.06
N GLY A 37 25.42 -6.05 -3.04
CA GLY A 37 25.31 -6.42 -4.46
C GLY A 37 24.04 -7.22 -4.76
N THR A 38 24.19 -8.19 -5.65
CA THR A 38 23.09 -9.07 -6.09
C THR A 38 22.52 -9.94 -4.97
N ASP A 39 23.35 -10.36 -4.02
CA ASP A 39 22.91 -11.21 -2.89
C ASP A 39 21.99 -10.43 -1.94
N GLY A 40 22.30 -9.14 -1.69
CA GLY A 40 21.44 -8.26 -0.88
C GLY A 40 20.08 -8.03 -1.53
N VAL A 41 20.05 -7.77 -2.84
CA VAL A 41 18.82 -7.60 -3.60
C VAL A 41 18.01 -8.91 -3.64
N THR A 42 18.68 -10.05 -3.79
CA THR A 42 18.04 -11.37 -3.76
C THR A 42 17.41 -11.63 -2.40
N LEU A 43 18.13 -11.35 -1.31
CA LEU A 43 17.58 -11.45 0.05
C LEU A 43 16.34 -10.58 0.24
N LEU A 44 16.41 -9.30 -0.19
CA LEU A 44 15.27 -8.39 -0.11
C LEU A 44 14.06 -8.97 -0.84
N ASN A 45 14.24 -9.45 -2.06
CA ASN A 45 13.16 -10.04 -2.88
C ASN A 45 12.56 -11.29 -2.22
N LEU A 46 13.36 -12.13 -1.55
CA LEU A 46 12.87 -13.27 -0.79
C LEU A 46 12.05 -12.86 0.44
N CYS A 47 12.38 -11.73 1.05
CA CYS A 47 11.66 -11.21 2.21
C CYS A 47 10.36 -10.47 1.84
N LEU A 48 10.24 -9.92 0.62
CA LEU A 48 9.08 -9.11 0.20
C LEU A 48 7.71 -9.78 0.41
N PRO A 49 7.49 -11.08 0.10
CA PRO A 49 6.20 -11.73 0.33
C PRO A 49 5.81 -11.73 1.81
N ILE A 50 6.78 -11.95 2.70
CA ILE A 50 6.55 -11.93 4.16
C ILE A 50 6.18 -10.51 4.60
N TYR A 51 6.89 -9.50 4.12
CA TYR A 51 6.64 -8.10 4.44
C TYR A 51 5.26 -7.66 3.97
N ASN A 52 4.93 -7.94 2.73
CA ASN A 52 3.63 -7.61 2.15
C ASN A 52 2.49 -8.27 2.94
N PHE A 53 2.67 -9.50 3.42
CA PHE A 53 1.66 -10.18 4.22
C PHE A 53 1.50 -9.54 5.61
N ILE A 54 2.59 -9.18 6.28
CA ILE A 54 2.57 -8.46 7.56
C ILE A 54 1.88 -7.10 7.41
N PHE A 55 2.26 -6.34 6.39
CA PHE A 55 1.68 -5.04 6.08
C PHE A 55 0.20 -5.15 5.69
N ALA A 56 -0.17 -6.19 4.94
CA ALA A 56 -1.57 -6.45 4.58
C ALA A 56 -2.45 -6.67 5.81
N ILE A 57 -1.99 -7.45 6.80
CA ILE A 57 -2.71 -7.64 8.07
C ILE A 57 -2.81 -6.31 8.82
N GLY A 58 -1.70 -5.57 8.94
CA GLY A 58 -1.68 -4.26 9.60
C GLY A 58 -2.62 -3.26 8.96
N SER A 59 -2.58 -3.14 7.63
CA SER A 59 -3.44 -2.28 6.82
C SER A 59 -4.93 -2.66 6.96
N MET A 60 -5.25 -3.97 6.92
CA MET A 60 -6.61 -4.47 7.11
C MET A 60 -7.19 -4.05 8.45
N ILE A 61 -6.45 -4.29 9.53
CA ILE A 61 -6.89 -3.92 10.89
C ILE A 61 -7.03 -2.40 10.99
N ALA A 62 -6.04 -1.65 10.50
CA ALA A 62 -5.98 -0.20 10.59
C ALA A 62 -7.15 0.48 9.86
N LEU A 63 -7.28 0.21 8.55
CA LEU A 63 -8.30 0.87 7.72
C LEU A 63 -9.72 0.50 8.16
N GLY A 64 -9.95 -0.79 8.45
CA GLY A 64 -11.26 -1.25 8.88
C GLY A 64 -11.67 -0.70 10.24
N SER A 65 -10.78 -0.72 11.22
CA SER A 65 -11.06 -0.20 12.57
C SER A 65 -11.21 1.32 12.58
N ALA A 66 -10.38 2.05 11.83
CA ALA A 66 -10.47 3.49 11.72
C ALA A 66 -11.76 3.95 11.02
N THR A 67 -12.22 3.20 10.02
CA THR A 67 -13.53 3.42 9.39
C THR A 67 -14.68 3.23 10.38
N ARG A 68 -14.68 2.13 11.15
CA ARG A 68 -15.68 1.89 12.21
C ARG A 68 -15.68 2.99 13.26
N TYR A 69 -14.49 3.40 13.70
CA TYR A 69 -14.33 4.51 14.62
C TYR A 69 -14.92 5.81 14.07
N ALA A 70 -14.59 6.18 12.83
CA ALA A 70 -15.07 7.43 12.23
C ALA A 70 -16.60 7.46 12.10
N ILE A 71 -17.23 6.33 11.73
CA ILE A 71 -18.69 6.20 11.67
C ILE A 71 -19.30 6.32 13.07
N ALA A 72 -18.77 5.59 14.05
CA ALA A 72 -19.26 5.62 15.43
C ALA A 72 -19.10 7.01 16.05
N LYS A 73 -17.96 7.67 15.85
CA LYS A 73 -17.73 9.06 16.29
C LYS A 73 -18.76 10.02 15.68
N ALA A 74 -19.05 9.90 14.39
CA ALA A 74 -20.03 10.74 13.71
C ALA A 74 -21.48 10.52 14.22
N GLN A 75 -21.74 9.33 14.79
CA GLN A 75 -23.03 8.97 15.43
C GLN A 75 -23.06 9.26 16.94
N ASN A 76 -22.01 9.86 17.51
CA ASN A 76 -21.81 10.04 18.95
C ASN A 76 -21.90 8.73 19.76
N ASP A 77 -21.48 7.60 19.15
CA ASP A 77 -21.46 6.29 19.81
C ASP A 77 -20.13 6.11 20.57
N ALA A 78 -20.22 6.05 21.91
CA ALA A 78 -19.05 5.85 22.78
C ALA A 78 -18.30 4.53 22.50
N ARG A 79 -18.95 3.54 21.85
CA ARG A 79 -18.30 2.31 21.46
C ARG A 79 -17.19 2.50 20.42
N GLY A 80 -17.14 3.66 19.76
CA GLY A 80 -16.07 4.02 18.81
C GLY A 80 -14.68 3.84 19.41
N GLN A 81 -14.47 4.21 20.67
CA GLN A 81 -13.17 4.08 21.37
C GLN A 81 -12.68 2.62 21.47
N ARG A 82 -13.61 1.66 21.55
CA ARG A 82 -13.28 0.25 21.62
C ARG A 82 -12.58 -0.26 20.37
N TYR A 83 -12.87 0.33 19.19
CA TYR A 83 -12.21 -0.08 17.93
C TYR A 83 -10.74 0.29 17.94
N PHE A 84 -10.35 1.44 18.49
CA PHE A 84 -8.95 1.84 18.63
C PHE A 84 -8.17 0.86 19.50
N SER A 85 -8.66 0.67 20.74
CA SER A 85 -8.00 -0.22 21.71
C SER A 85 -7.93 -1.66 21.22
N ASN A 86 -9.02 -2.16 20.59
CA ASN A 86 -9.06 -3.50 20.03
C ASN A 86 -8.09 -3.66 18.86
N ALA A 87 -7.96 -2.66 17.99
CA ALA A 87 -7.05 -2.70 16.86
C ALA A 87 -5.59 -2.85 17.32
N ILE A 88 -5.16 -2.04 18.28
CA ILE A 88 -3.80 -2.11 18.86
C ILE A 88 -3.56 -3.48 19.50
N LEU A 89 -4.48 -3.95 20.37
CA LEU A 89 -4.34 -5.24 21.04
C LEU A 89 -4.29 -6.40 20.04
N CYS A 90 -5.17 -6.41 19.04
CA CYS A 90 -5.19 -7.46 18.03
C CYS A 90 -3.96 -7.42 17.11
N ALA A 91 -3.43 -6.24 16.78
CA ALA A 91 -2.20 -6.13 16.00
C ALA A 91 -0.99 -6.67 16.77
N VAL A 92 -0.88 -6.34 18.06
CA VAL A 92 0.18 -6.90 18.92
C VAL A 92 0.06 -8.41 19.00
N LEU A 93 -1.15 -8.96 19.21
CA LEU A 93 -1.35 -10.41 19.22
C LEU A 93 -1.04 -11.06 17.87
N ALA A 94 -1.45 -10.45 16.75
CA ALA A 94 -1.17 -10.95 15.40
C ALA A 94 0.32 -10.91 15.05
N SER A 95 1.10 -10.06 15.70
CA SER A 95 2.55 -9.97 15.51
C SER A 95 3.34 -11.04 16.25
N ILE A 96 2.77 -11.67 17.30
CA ILE A 96 3.47 -12.66 18.14
C ILE A 96 4.03 -13.84 17.32
N PRO A 97 3.28 -14.48 16.39
CA PRO A 97 3.83 -15.58 15.58
C PRO A 97 5.06 -15.14 14.77
N TRP A 98 5.05 -13.92 14.23
CA TRP A 98 6.17 -13.37 13.47
C TRP A 98 7.38 -13.08 14.36
N MET A 99 7.16 -12.54 15.55
CA MET A 99 8.22 -12.33 16.53
C MET A 99 8.86 -13.67 16.93
N LEU A 100 8.06 -14.68 17.21
CA LEU A 100 8.54 -16.02 17.54
C LEU A 100 9.35 -16.62 16.38
N ALA A 101 8.87 -16.47 15.13
CA ALA A 101 9.62 -16.87 13.94
C ALA A 101 10.97 -16.13 13.84
N GLY A 102 11.01 -14.84 14.15
CA GLY A 102 12.23 -14.03 14.18
C GLY A 102 13.23 -14.48 15.24
N VAL A 103 12.75 -14.91 16.41
CA VAL A 103 13.62 -15.41 17.49
C VAL A 103 14.16 -16.80 17.18
N PHE A 104 13.27 -17.74 16.85
CA PHE A 104 13.59 -19.16 16.83
C PHE A 104 13.91 -19.72 15.44
N ALA A 105 13.37 -19.15 14.37
CA ALA A 105 13.42 -19.77 13.06
C ALA A 105 13.63 -18.81 11.86
N PRO A 106 14.41 -17.71 11.96
CA PRO A 106 14.57 -16.79 10.82
C PRO A 106 15.19 -17.48 9.60
N GLY A 107 16.17 -18.36 9.82
CA GLY A 107 16.81 -19.11 8.73
C GLY A 107 15.90 -20.17 8.10
N ALA A 108 15.01 -20.81 8.89
CA ALA A 108 14.03 -21.74 8.34
C ALA A 108 13.01 -21.02 7.44
N LEU A 109 12.59 -19.82 7.83
CA LEU A 109 11.68 -18.99 7.04
C LEU A 109 12.32 -18.56 5.70
N LEU A 110 13.59 -18.13 5.72
CA LEU A 110 14.32 -17.77 4.50
C LEU A 110 14.52 -18.98 3.57
N ARG A 111 14.80 -20.16 4.10
CA ARG A 111 14.87 -21.41 3.29
C ARG A 111 13.52 -21.76 2.69
N PHE A 112 12.44 -21.60 3.45
CA PHE A 112 11.08 -21.83 2.95
C PHE A 112 10.74 -20.89 1.78
N MET A 113 11.28 -19.66 1.79
CA MET A 113 11.14 -18.72 0.68
C MET A 113 12.08 -19.03 -0.51
N GLY A 114 12.93 -20.04 -0.43
CA GLY A 114 13.80 -20.47 -1.51
C GLY A 114 15.25 -19.96 -1.42
N GLY A 115 15.66 -19.39 -0.27
CA GLY A 115 17.03 -18.95 -0.06
C GLY A 115 18.02 -20.13 0.03
N ASP A 116 19.12 -20.03 -0.71
CA ASP A 116 20.26 -20.94 -0.57
C ASP A 116 21.03 -20.72 0.75
N ALA A 117 22.01 -21.55 1.02
CA ALA A 117 22.78 -21.49 2.27
C ALA A 117 23.51 -20.15 2.48
N GLY A 118 24.01 -19.53 1.39
CA GLY A 118 24.70 -18.26 1.42
C GLY A 118 23.76 -17.09 1.74
N ILE A 119 22.67 -17.00 1.00
CA ILE A 119 21.61 -15.98 1.19
C ILE A 119 20.97 -16.12 2.59
N VAL A 120 20.74 -17.35 3.05
CA VAL A 120 20.20 -17.58 4.41
C VAL A 120 21.17 -17.09 5.47
N ALA A 121 22.47 -17.42 5.36
CA ALA A 121 23.46 -16.98 6.34
C ALA A 121 23.56 -15.44 6.40
N LEU A 122 23.55 -14.79 5.24
CA LEU A 122 23.55 -13.34 5.11
C LEU A 122 22.27 -12.70 5.66
N GLY A 123 21.13 -13.36 5.46
CA GLY A 123 19.81 -12.81 5.74
C GLY A 123 19.28 -13.02 7.16
N ILE A 124 19.86 -13.92 7.96
CA ILE A 124 19.38 -14.20 9.32
C ILE A 124 19.31 -12.94 10.20
N PRO A 125 20.36 -12.08 10.29
CA PRO A 125 20.29 -10.86 11.09
C PRO A 125 19.21 -9.90 10.60
N TYR A 126 19.10 -9.73 9.29
CA TYR A 126 18.12 -8.86 8.62
C TYR A 126 16.69 -9.31 8.93
N ALA A 127 16.37 -10.58 8.65
CA ALA A 127 15.03 -11.14 8.89
C ALA A 127 14.67 -11.15 10.38
N ARG A 128 15.61 -11.44 11.25
CA ARG A 128 15.41 -11.43 12.72
C ARG A 128 14.99 -10.07 13.21
N ILE A 129 15.72 -9.00 12.84
CA ILE A 129 15.40 -7.62 13.25
C ILE A 129 14.02 -7.25 12.74
N PHE A 130 13.75 -7.45 11.45
CA PHE A 130 12.46 -7.10 10.86
C PHE A 130 11.29 -7.80 11.55
N LEU A 131 11.39 -9.11 11.76
CA LEU A 131 10.33 -9.92 12.38
C LEU A 131 10.07 -9.54 13.84
N LEU A 132 11.12 -9.21 14.60
CA LEU A 132 10.98 -8.75 16.00
C LEU A 132 10.24 -7.42 16.10
N PHE A 133 10.36 -6.53 15.12
CA PHE A 133 9.72 -5.22 15.10
C PHE A 133 8.33 -5.22 14.44
N THR A 134 7.80 -6.37 14.06
CA THR A 134 6.46 -6.51 13.47
C THR A 134 5.35 -5.77 14.23
N PRO A 135 5.29 -5.76 15.58
CA PRO A 135 4.29 -5.01 16.31
C PRO A 135 4.30 -3.52 15.98
N PHE A 136 5.47 -2.93 15.83
CA PHE A 136 5.61 -1.52 15.51
C PHE A 136 5.16 -1.20 14.08
N PHE A 137 5.44 -2.06 13.11
CA PHE A 137 4.93 -1.92 11.75
C PHE A 137 3.40 -1.93 11.73
N MET A 138 2.76 -2.92 12.36
CA MET A 138 1.29 -3.00 12.40
C MET A 138 0.68 -1.84 13.19
N CYS A 139 1.23 -1.49 14.34
CA CYS A 139 0.73 -0.36 15.15
C CYS A 139 0.88 0.99 14.45
N ASN A 140 1.93 1.18 13.64
CA ASN A 140 2.11 2.40 12.87
C ASN A 140 0.97 2.64 11.86
N TYR A 141 0.53 1.59 11.14
CA TYR A 141 -0.65 1.67 10.27
C TYR A 141 -1.89 2.10 11.06
N ILE A 142 -2.10 1.51 12.24
CA ILE A 142 -3.27 1.79 13.08
C ILE A 142 -3.23 3.22 13.61
N VAL A 143 -2.15 3.62 14.26
CA VAL A 143 -2.04 4.95 14.87
C VAL A 143 -2.17 6.05 13.82
N SER A 144 -1.50 5.92 12.68
CA SER A 144 -1.59 6.87 11.57
C SER A 144 -3.02 6.97 11.01
N ALA A 145 -3.70 5.83 10.82
CA ALA A 145 -5.08 5.81 10.33
C ALA A 145 -6.05 6.47 11.34
N PHE A 146 -5.90 6.18 12.64
CA PHE A 146 -6.78 6.74 13.66
C PHE A 146 -6.54 8.23 13.86
N VAL A 147 -5.30 8.71 13.91
CA VAL A 147 -4.98 10.15 14.01
C VAL A 147 -5.59 10.92 12.84
N ARG A 148 -5.47 10.38 11.61
CA ARG A 148 -6.09 10.96 10.41
C ARG A 148 -7.62 10.99 10.52
N ASN A 149 -8.25 9.91 10.99
CA ASN A 149 -9.70 9.80 11.17
C ASN A 149 -10.23 10.63 12.35
N ASP A 150 -9.37 10.93 13.34
CA ASP A 150 -9.72 11.81 14.46
C ASP A 150 -9.63 13.30 14.12
N GLY A 151 -9.13 13.64 12.93
CA GLY A 151 -9.17 15.02 12.40
C GLY A 151 -7.80 15.67 12.22
N ASP A 152 -6.69 14.94 12.39
CA ASP A 152 -5.34 15.47 12.27
C ASP A 152 -4.51 14.80 11.14
N PRO A 153 -4.93 14.94 9.87
CA PRO A 153 -4.20 14.39 8.75
C PRO A 153 -2.81 15.01 8.55
N SER A 154 -2.63 16.27 9.04
CA SER A 154 -1.33 16.96 8.98
C SER A 154 -0.29 16.26 9.85
N LEU A 155 -0.66 15.88 11.06
CA LEU A 155 0.24 15.18 11.97
C LEU A 155 0.57 13.77 11.44
N ALA A 156 -0.43 13.06 10.89
CA ALA A 156 -0.20 11.75 10.27
C ALA A 156 0.78 11.85 9.08
N MET A 157 0.64 12.89 8.24
CA MET A 157 1.58 13.16 7.14
C MET A 157 3.00 13.43 7.67
N VAL A 158 3.14 14.35 8.61
CA VAL A 158 4.46 14.71 9.19
C VAL A 158 5.10 13.48 9.83
N ALA A 159 4.33 12.65 10.53
CA ALA A 159 4.82 11.41 11.13
C ALA A 159 5.37 10.44 10.08
N THR A 160 4.60 10.20 9.00
CA THR A 160 5.02 9.31 7.91
C THR A 160 6.25 9.85 7.19
N LEU A 161 6.28 11.13 6.85
CA LEU A 161 7.45 11.75 6.19
C LEU A 161 8.70 11.73 7.07
N SER A 162 8.56 12.01 8.37
CA SER A 162 9.67 11.96 9.31
C SER A 162 10.22 10.54 9.47
N GLY A 163 9.34 9.53 9.53
CA GLY A 163 9.74 8.12 9.54
C GLY A 163 10.47 7.74 8.26
N SER A 164 9.95 8.15 7.10
CA SER A 164 10.58 7.89 5.80
C SER A 164 11.94 8.58 5.68
N LEU A 165 12.05 9.83 6.10
CA LEU A 165 13.33 10.56 6.11
C LEU A 165 14.33 9.92 7.06
N PHE A 166 13.89 9.55 8.27
CA PHE A 166 14.71 8.82 9.22
C PHE A 166 15.26 7.53 8.58
N ASN A 167 14.40 6.75 7.93
CA ASN A 167 14.82 5.51 7.26
C ASN A 167 15.96 5.80 6.27
N VAL A 168 15.76 6.69 5.30
CA VAL A 168 16.77 7.01 4.26
C VAL A 168 18.10 7.45 4.88
N VAL A 169 18.07 8.34 5.86
CA VAL A 169 19.28 8.88 6.49
C VAL A 169 20.01 7.80 7.30
N PHE A 170 19.25 7.01 8.07
CA PHE A 170 19.85 6.01 8.96
C PHE A 170 20.16 4.69 8.25
N ASP A 171 19.53 4.37 7.13
CA ASP A 171 20.02 3.32 6.23
C ASP A 171 21.47 3.60 5.84
N TYR A 172 21.75 4.80 5.34
CA TYR A 172 23.11 5.18 4.99
C TYR A 172 24.07 5.11 6.20
N ILE A 173 23.68 5.72 7.34
CA ILE A 173 24.54 5.80 8.54
C ILE A 173 24.82 4.41 9.12
N PHE A 174 23.81 3.57 9.25
CA PHE A 174 23.98 2.25 9.87
C PHE A 174 24.70 1.27 8.95
N MET A 175 24.43 1.33 7.64
CA MET A 175 25.04 0.39 6.70
C MET A 175 26.51 0.69 6.43
N PHE A 176 26.89 1.96 6.22
CA PHE A 176 28.21 2.34 5.76
C PHE A 176 29.12 2.88 6.89
N PRO A 177 28.87 4.04 7.53
CA PRO A 177 29.73 4.55 8.58
C PRO A 177 29.85 3.64 9.80
N LEU A 178 28.76 2.99 10.22
CA LEU A 178 28.75 2.08 11.36
C LEU A 178 29.07 0.62 10.96
N GLY A 179 29.16 0.31 9.67
CA GLY A 179 29.58 -1.00 9.18
C GLY A 179 28.61 -2.15 9.49
N LEU A 180 27.33 -1.86 9.81
CA LEU A 180 26.34 -2.89 10.14
C LEU A 180 25.79 -3.60 8.90
N GLY A 181 26.09 -3.13 7.69
CA GLY A 181 25.64 -3.73 6.44
C GLY A 181 24.11 -3.93 6.41
N LEU A 182 23.66 -5.11 5.99
CA LEU A 182 22.21 -5.42 5.88
C LEU A 182 21.46 -5.39 7.23
N ALA A 183 22.13 -5.70 8.33
CA ALA A 183 21.51 -5.55 9.66
C ALA A 183 21.21 -4.08 9.97
N GLY A 184 22.06 -3.15 9.47
CA GLY A 184 21.84 -1.71 9.57
C GLY A 184 20.59 -1.26 8.81
N ALA A 185 20.38 -1.74 7.58
CA ALA A 185 19.18 -1.49 6.80
C ALA A 185 17.92 -2.00 7.54
N ALA A 186 17.96 -3.23 8.02
CA ALA A 186 16.85 -3.78 8.80
C ALA A 186 16.55 -2.96 10.05
N LEU A 187 17.57 -2.44 10.73
CA LEU A 187 17.42 -1.64 11.95
C LEU A 187 16.80 -0.26 11.64
N ALA A 188 17.26 0.42 10.60
CA ALA A 188 16.69 1.70 10.19
C ALA A 188 15.21 1.55 9.79
N THR A 189 14.89 0.51 9.01
CA THR A 189 13.51 0.17 8.63
C THR A 189 12.66 -0.17 9.85
N ALA A 190 13.20 -0.91 10.83
CA ALA A 190 12.50 -1.31 12.05
C ALA A 190 12.23 -0.16 13.02
N VAL A 191 13.12 0.83 13.10
CA VAL A 191 12.98 2.00 13.99
C VAL A 191 12.09 3.08 13.38
N SER A 192 12.03 3.18 12.06
CA SER A 192 11.22 4.19 11.34
C SER A 192 9.74 4.25 11.81
N PRO A 193 8.99 3.12 11.95
CA PRO A 193 7.65 3.14 12.50
C PRO A 193 7.55 3.69 13.92
N ILE A 194 8.58 3.46 14.76
CA ILE A 194 8.60 3.97 16.14
C ILE A 194 8.66 5.49 16.14
N ILE A 195 9.47 6.08 15.25
CA ILE A 195 9.53 7.54 15.08
C ILE A 195 8.16 8.08 14.65
N SER A 196 7.52 7.44 13.68
CA SER A 196 6.19 7.82 13.22
C SER A 196 5.15 7.72 14.33
N ILE A 197 5.14 6.64 15.12
CA ILE A 197 4.23 6.46 16.26
C ILE A 197 4.50 7.53 17.33
N ALA A 198 5.76 7.82 17.64
CA ALA A 198 6.13 8.85 18.63
C ALA A 198 5.64 10.24 18.21
N ILE A 199 5.74 10.58 16.93
CA ILE A 199 5.20 11.85 16.41
C ILE A 199 3.67 11.86 16.46
N CYS A 200 3.01 10.78 16.01
CA CYS A 200 1.56 10.64 16.08
C CYS A 200 1.03 10.70 17.53
N SER A 201 1.81 10.25 18.51
CA SER A 201 1.44 10.29 19.92
C SER A 201 1.23 11.71 20.46
N ARG A 202 1.78 12.73 19.81
CA ARG A 202 1.49 14.13 20.12
C ARG A 202 0.00 14.48 19.97
N HIS A 203 -0.74 13.73 19.15
CA HIS A 203 -2.19 13.91 18.99
C HIS A 203 -2.93 13.73 20.31
N PHE A 204 -2.50 12.79 21.16
CA PHE A 204 -3.15 12.51 22.44
C PHE A 204 -3.07 13.68 23.44
N PHE A 205 -2.16 14.63 23.25
CA PHE A 205 -2.01 15.82 24.05
C PHE A 205 -2.73 17.06 23.48
N LYS A 206 -3.37 16.94 22.30
CA LYS A 206 -4.12 18.04 21.69
C LYS A 206 -5.53 18.13 22.27
N LYS A 207 -6.08 19.35 22.32
CA LYS A 207 -7.44 19.61 22.82
C LYS A 207 -8.53 18.98 21.92
N GLU A 208 -8.25 18.85 20.64
CA GLU A 208 -9.15 18.26 19.65
C GLU A 208 -9.14 16.72 19.66
N ASN A 209 -8.23 16.12 20.42
CA ASN A 209 -8.14 14.66 20.51
C ASN A 209 -9.40 14.07 21.13
N THR A 210 -9.97 13.11 20.43
CA THR A 210 -11.09 12.30 20.95
C THR A 210 -10.73 10.83 21.11
N LEU A 211 -9.51 10.43 20.72
CA LEU A 211 -9.03 9.05 20.89
C LEU A 211 -8.68 8.77 22.35
N GLN A 212 -9.23 7.68 22.86
CA GLN A 212 -8.93 7.19 24.21
C GLN A 212 -8.65 5.69 24.15
N PHE A 213 -7.63 5.26 24.89
CA PHE A 213 -7.39 3.84 25.10
C PHE A 213 -8.30 3.30 26.18
N VAL A 214 -9.27 2.49 25.82
CA VAL A 214 -10.21 1.83 26.73
C VAL A 214 -9.64 0.49 27.15
N ARG A 215 -9.54 0.27 28.45
CA ARG A 215 -9.07 -1.02 29.00
C ARG A 215 -10.10 -2.10 28.72
N GLN A 216 -9.76 -3.05 27.84
CA GLN A 216 -10.63 -4.15 27.44
C GLN A 216 -9.82 -5.37 27.03
N LEU A 217 -10.45 -6.53 27.05
CA LEU A 217 -9.86 -7.73 26.44
C LEU A 217 -10.00 -7.67 24.91
N PRO A 218 -9.08 -8.30 24.15
CA PRO A 218 -9.19 -8.41 22.71
C PRO A 218 -10.50 -9.09 22.32
N SER A 219 -11.24 -8.48 21.39
CA SER A 219 -12.54 -8.97 20.94
C SER A 219 -12.49 -9.43 19.49
N ALA A 220 -12.63 -10.73 19.26
CA ALA A 220 -12.71 -11.28 17.90
C ALA A 220 -13.91 -10.73 17.10
N ARG A 221 -15.02 -10.38 17.78
CA ARG A 221 -16.19 -9.79 17.14
C ARG A 221 -15.88 -8.40 16.58
N LEU A 222 -15.24 -7.53 17.37
CA LEU A 222 -14.83 -6.20 16.91
C LEU A 222 -13.76 -6.31 15.80
N LEU A 223 -12.84 -7.24 15.93
CA LEU A 223 -11.84 -7.50 14.89
C LEU A 223 -12.50 -7.95 13.59
N GLY A 224 -13.42 -8.92 13.63
CA GLY A 224 -14.13 -9.40 12.44
C GLY A 224 -14.93 -8.28 11.74
N GLN A 225 -15.60 -7.43 12.52
CA GLN A 225 -16.31 -6.26 11.98
C GLN A 225 -15.37 -5.25 11.32
N SER A 226 -14.17 -5.08 11.86
CA SER A 226 -13.13 -4.23 11.29
C SER A 226 -12.55 -4.85 10.03
N CYS A 227 -12.14 -6.12 10.09
CA CYS A 227 -11.55 -6.82 8.95
C CYS A 227 -12.46 -6.81 7.72
N GLN A 228 -13.78 -6.94 7.89
CA GLN A 228 -14.74 -6.85 6.78
C GLN A 228 -14.59 -5.56 5.97
N LEU A 229 -14.40 -4.41 6.63
CA LEU A 229 -14.18 -3.12 5.95
C LEU A 229 -12.72 -2.93 5.51
N GLY A 230 -11.78 -3.64 6.12
CA GLY A 230 -10.36 -3.56 5.85
C GLY A 230 -9.85 -4.51 4.76
N ILE A 231 -10.67 -5.44 4.24
CA ILE A 231 -10.25 -6.40 3.20
C ILE A 231 -9.68 -5.68 1.97
N SER A 232 -10.23 -4.53 1.59
CA SER A 232 -9.71 -3.73 0.48
C SER A 232 -8.25 -3.31 0.69
N GLY A 233 -7.87 -2.96 1.92
CA GLY A 233 -6.49 -2.66 2.30
C GLY A 233 -5.59 -3.89 2.24
N PHE A 234 -6.05 -5.01 2.78
CA PHE A 234 -5.33 -6.30 2.73
C PHE A 234 -5.02 -6.71 1.28
N VAL A 235 -6.04 -6.72 0.44
CA VAL A 235 -5.88 -7.08 -0.97
C VAL A 235 -5.01 -6.05 -1.70
N GLY A 236 -5.12 -4.76 -1.34
CA GLY A 236 -4.29 -3.71 -1.92
C GLY A 236 -2.79 -3.94 -1.73
N GLU A 237 -2.37 -4.34 -0.53
CA GLU A 237 -0.96 -4.68 -0.25
C GLU A 237 -0.50 -5.94 -1.00
N LEU A 238 -1.34 -6.97 -1.07
CA LEU A 238 -0.99 -8.22 -1.74
C LEU A 238 -1.04 -8.13 -3.27
N SER A 239 -1.89 -7.29 -3.84
CA SER A 239 -2.09 -7.21 -5.29
C SER A 239 -0.84 -6.81 -6.05
N SER A 240 0.01 -5.97 -5.46
CA SER A 240 1.31 -5.60 -6.03
C SER A 240 2.21 -6.83 -6.21
N GLY A 241 2.31 -7.68 -5.18
CA GLY A 241 3.07 -8.92 -5.23
C GLY A 241 2.53 -9.91 -6.26
N VAL A 242 1.20 -10.08 -6.32
CA VAL A 242 0.55 -10.96 -7.30
C VAL A 242 0.85 -10.48 -8.73
N THR A 243 0.65 -9.20 -9.01
CA THR A 243 0.92 -8.61 -10.33
C THR A 243 2.38 -8.82 -10.73
N THR A 244 3.31 -8.47 -9.83
CA THR A 244 4.75 -8.61 -10.09
C THR A 244 5.14 -10.06 -10.37
N THR A 245 4.62 -11.02 -9.59
CA THR A 245 4.90 -12.44 -9.79
C THR A 245 4.39 -12.94 -11.13
N VAL A 246 3.15 -12.64 -11.47
CA VAL A 246 2.54 -13.08 -12.74
C VAL A 246 3.25 -12.46 -13.94
N PHE A 247 3.56 -11.16 -13.90
CA PHE A 247 4.28 -10.48 -14.98
C PHE A 247 5.70 -11.04 -15.15
N ASN A 248 6.44 -11.21 -14.05
CA ASN A 248 7.79 -11.78 -14.12
C ASN A 248 7.78 -13.19 -14.70
N PHE A 249 6.84 -14.04 -14.29
CA PHE A 249 6.71 -15.39 -14.82
C PHE A 249 6.45 -15.40 -16.34
N LEU A 250 5.51 -14.57 -16.80
CA LEU A 250 5.17 -14.48 -18.22
C LEU A 250 6.29 -13.88 -19.06
N LEU A 251 6.90 -12.81 -18.56
CA LEU A 251 7.99 -12.11 -19.27
C LEU A 251 9.27 -12.93 -19.32
N LEU A 252 9.56 -13.71 -18.25
CA LEU A 252 10.68 -14.65 -18.27
C LEU A 252 10.50 -15.70 -19.37
N GLY A 253 9.28 -16.22 -19.55
CA GLY A 253 8.96 -17.18 -20.60
C GLY A 253 8.98 -16.60 -22.03
N LEU A 254 8.63 -15.32 -22.20
CA LEU A 254 8.51 -14.67 -23.52
C LEU A 254 9.80 -14.00 -24.00
N ALA A 255 10.56 -13.39 -23.09
CA ALA A 255 11.72 -12.56 -23.43
C ALA A 255 12.91 -12.75 -22.48
N GLY A 256 12.87 -13.77 -21.62
CA GLY A 256 13.94 -14.04 -20.68
C GLY A 256 14.17 -12.89 -19.68
N ASN A 257 15.38 -12.79 -19.18
CA ASN A 257 15.79 -11.77 -18.20
C ASN A 257 15.62 -10.33 -18.71
N VAL A 258 15.73 -10.10 -20.01
CA VAL A 258 15.55 -8.77 -20.61
C VAL A 258 14.10 -8.28 -20.46
N GLY A 259 13.13 -9.18 -20.61
CA GLY A 259 11.71 -8.87 -20.37
C GLY A 259 11.44 -8.52 -18.91
N VAL A 260 12.00 -9.29 -17.97
CA VAL A 260 11.89 -9.04 -16.53
C VAL A 260 12.54 -7.72 -16.15
N ALA A 261 13.72 -7.40 -16.68
CA ALA A 261 14.40 -6.12 -16.45
C ALA A 261 13.57 -4.93 -16.97
N ALA A 262 12.96 -5.05 -18.16
CA ALA A 262 12.06 -4.04 -18.70
C ALA A 262 10.84 -3.79 -17.79
N TYR A 263 10.26 -4.87 -17.23
CA TYR A 263 9.16 -4.73 -16.26
C TYR A 263 9.61 -4.09 -14.95
N GLY A 264 10.83 -4.34 -14.52
CA GLY A 264 11.39 -3.69 -13.33
C GLY A 264 11.32 -2.16 -13.42
N VAL A 265 11.59 -1.58 -14.59
CA VAL A 265 11.42 -0.14 -14.84
C VAL A 265 9.97 0.26 -14.65
N VAL A 266 9.04 -0.44 -15.33
CA VAL A 266 7.59 -0.16 -15.23
C VAL A 266 7.11 -0.27 -13.78
N ALA A 267 7.53 -1.31 -13.05
CA ALA A 267 7.12 -1.57 -11.66
C ALA A 267 7.57 -0.47 -10.69
N ASN A 268 8.77 0.08 -10.85
CA ASN A 268 9.25 1.18 -10.00
C ASN A 268 8.38 2.44 -10.15
N PHE A 269 8.02 2.81 -11.36
CA PHE A 269 7.10 3.94 -11.59
C PHE A 269 5.66 3.61 -11.17
N ALA A 270 5.23 2.35 -11.34
CA ALA A 270 3.94 1.87 -10.89
C ALA A 270 3.78 1.94 -9.36
N LEU A 271 4.85 1.71 -8.59
CA LEU A 271 4.86 1.88 -7.14
C LEU A 271 4.49 3.31 -6.74
N VAL A 272 5.15 4.30 -7.35
CA VAL A 272 4.88 5.74 -7.10
C VAL A 272 3.46 6.12 -7.53
N ALA A 273 3.02 5.66 -8.71
CA ALA A 273 1.67 5.90 -9.19
C ALA A 273 0.61 5.35 -8.24
N THR A 274 0.77 4.11 -7.81
CA THR A 274 -0.16 3.44 -6.88
C THR A 274 -0.21 4.17 -5.53
N ALA A 275 0.91 4.68 -5.02
CA ALA A 275 0.95 5.50 -3.81
C ALA A 275 0.11 6.77 -3.94
N ILE A 276 0.17 7.46 -5.09
CA ILE A 276 -0.65 8.66 -5.35
C ILE A 276 -2.14 8.33 -5.27
N PHE A 277 -2.60 7.28 -5.95
CA PHE A 277 -4.03 6.91 -5.98
C PHE A 277 -4.52 6.37 -4.63
N ASN A 278 -3.72 5.58 -3.93
CA ASN A 278 -4.00 5.19 -2.55
C ASN A 278 -4.07 6.42 -1.63
N GLY A 279 -3.24 7.43 -1.87
CA GLY A 279 -3.26 8.71 -1.18
C GLY A 279 -4.60 9.42 -1.30
N VAL A 280 -5.20 9.43 -2.50
CA VAL A 280 -6.54 10.00 -2.71
C VAL A 280 -7.59 9.22 -1.94
N ALA A 281 -7.62 7.89 -2.07
CA ALA A 281 -8.63 7.04 -1.45
C ALA A 281 -8.57 7.09 0.07
N GLN A 282 -7.38 6.90 0.66
CA GLN A 282 -7.17 6.94 2.10
C GLN A 282 -7.35 8.34 2.70
N GLY A 283 -7.03 9.40 1.94
CA GLY A 283 -7.27 10.78 2.35
C GLY A 283 -8.76 11.13 2.36
N ALA A 284 -9.53 10.65 1.42
CA ALA A 284 -10.98 10.85 1.34
C ALA A 284 -11.76 10.04 2.39
N GLN A 285 -11.28 8.86 2.77
CA GLN A 285 -11.96 7.89 3.64
C GLN A 285 -12.51 8.49 4.96
N PRO A 286 -11.76 9.27 5.75
CA PRO A 286 -12.27 9.86 6.99
C PRO A 286 -13.49 10.77 6.77
N LEU A 287 -13.46 11.55 5.70
CA LEU A 287 -14.54 12.48 5.35
C LEU A 287 -15.78 11.75 4.87
N VAL A 288 -15.61 10.73 4.04
CA VAL A 288 -16.71 9.87 3.57
C VAL A 288 -17.36 9.13 4.73
N SER A 289 -16.55 8.53 5.63
CA SER A 289 -17.06 7.81 6.81
C SER A 289 -17.82 8.73 7.76
N ARG A 290 -17.35 9.97 7.93
CA ARG A 290 -18.05 10.99 8.73
C ARG A 290 -19.40 11.37 8.11
N CYS A 291 -19.44 11.71 6.82
CA CYS A 291 -20.69 12.00 6.12
C CYS A 291 -21.67 10.83 6.21
N TYR A 292 -21.19 9.61 5.99
CA TYR A 292 -22.03 8.41 6.12
C TYR A 292 -22.57 8.24 7.54
N GLY A 293 -21.76 8.40 8.58
CA GLY A 293 -22.17 8.31 9.98
C GLY A 293 -23.21 9.38 10.37
N GLN A 294 -23.16 10.54 9.74
CA GLN A 294 -24.12 11.65 9.92
C GLN A 294 -25.38 11.51 9.03
N ASN A 295 -25.51 10.41 8.26
CA ASN A 295 -26.54 10.23 7.24
C ASN A 295 -26.53 11.27 6.10
N ASP A 296 -25.40 11.99 5.92
CA ASP A 296 -25.21 12.91 4.80
C ASP A 296 -24.76 12.14 3.54
N HIS A 297 -25.73 11.49 2.90
CA HIS A 297 -25.49 10.75 1.66
C HIS A 297 -25.10 11.65 0.49
N ALA A 298 -25.57 12.90 0.47
CA ALA A 298 -25.22 13.87 -0.56
C ALA A 298 -23.73 14.28 -0.45
N GLY A 299 -23.27 14.57 0.77
CA GLY A 299 -21.87 14.86 1.05
C GLY A 299 -20.95 13.68 0.73
N ALA A 300 -21.33 12.46 1.10
CA ALA A 300 -20.57 11.26 0.76
C ALA A 300 -20.46 11.06 -0.77
N ARG A 301 -21.56 11.26 -1.51
CA ARG A 301 -21.55 11.18 -2.99
C ARG A 301 -20.73 12.30 -3.62
N LYS A 302 -20.80 13.53 -3.11
CA LYS A 302 -19.93 14.63 -3.54
C LYS A 302 -18.45 14.28 -3.38
N LEU A 303 -18.04 13.65 -2.28
CA LEU A 303 -16.67 13.20 -2.06
C LEU A 303 -16.24 12.10 -3.03
N LEU A 304 -17.13 11.17 -3.38
CA LEU A 304 -16.85 10.17 -4.42
C LEU A 304 -16.60 10.84 -5.78
N LEU A 305 -17.43 11.79 -6.16
CA LEU A 305 -17.28 12.52 -7.44
C LEU A 305 -15.99 13.36 -7.46
N LEU A 306 -15.69 14.09 -6.37
CA LEU A 306 -14.44 14.83 -6.22
C LEU A 306 -13.23 13.89 -6.29
N GLY A 307 -13.27 12.77 -5.57
CA GLY A 307 -12.21 11.76 -5.62
C GLY A 307 -12.02 11.18 -7.01
N SER A 308 -13.11 10.79 -7.68
CA SER A 308 -13.07 10.26 -9.04
C SER A 308 -12.53 11.29 -10.05
N GLY A 309 -12.93 12.55 -9.94
CA GLY A 309 -12.38 13.64 -10.76
C GLY A 309 -10.88 13.87 -10.49
N THR A 310 -10.48 13.86 -9.22
CA THR A 310 -9.08 14.03 -8.81
C THR A 310 -8.19 12.91 -9.34
N VAL A 311 -8.60 11.64 -9.21
CA VAL A 311 -7.82 10.51 -9.73
C VAL A 311 -7.72 10.53 -11.25
N LEU A 312 -8.77 10.97 -11.95
CA LEU A 312 -8.74 11.08 -13.40
C LEU A 312 -7.74 12.17 -13.86
N VAL A 313 -7.74 13.33 -13.21
CA VAL A 313 -6.79 14.41 -13.50
C VAL A 313 -5.36 13.96 -13.20
N LEU A 314 -5.14 13.32 -12.05
CA LEU A 314 -3.82 12.79 -11.67
C LEU A 314 -3.36 11.69 -12.63
N ALA A 315 -4.26 10.83 -13.11
CA ALA A 315 -3.94 9.82 -14.13
C ALA A 315 -3.54 10.48 -15.46
N ALA A 316 -4.23 11.53 -15.87
CA ALA A 316 -3.88 12.26 -17.09
C ALA A 316 -2.51 12.95 -16.98
N VAL A 317 -2.24 13.60 -15.84
CA VAL A 317 -0.92 14.24 -15.59
C VAL A 317 0.19 13.18 -15.55
N LEU A 318 -0.03 12.08 -14.84
CA LEU A 318 0.92 10.98 -14.74
C LEU A 318 1.19 10.35 -16.12
N TYR A 319 0.13 10.09 -16.90
CA TYR A 319 0.26 9.52 -18.23
C TYR A 319 1.00 10.48 -19.19
N ALA A 320 0.70 11.78 -19.13
CA ALA A 320 1.41 12.78 -19.92
C ALA A 320 2.90 12.85 -19.55
N ALA A 321 3.23 12.79 -18.26
CA ALA A 321 4.62 12.75 -17.79
C ALA A 321 5.33 11.47 -18.25
N VAL A 322 4.70 10.31 -18.10
CA VAL A 322 5.25 9.03 -18.58
C VAL A 322 5.43 9.06 -20.09
N PHE A 323 4.43 9.53 -20.85
CA PHE A 323 4.50 9.57 -22.32
C PHE A 323 5.62 10.49 -22.82
N GLY A 324 5.79 11.67 -22.20
CA GLY A 324 6.79 12.66 -22.58
C GLY A 324 8.20 12.36 -22.10
N LEU A 325 8.33 11.64 -20.98
CA LEU A 325 9.62 11.38 -20.32
C LEU A 325 10.01 9.88 -20.32
N THR A 326 9.38 9.06 -21.19
CA THR A 326 9.68 7.63 -21.25
C THR A 326 11.17 7.35 -21.52
N ASP A 327 11.77 8.06 -22.49
CA ASP A 327 13.17 7.82 -22.86
C ASP A 327 14.15 8.17 -21.74
N PRO A 328 14.09 9.34 -21.06
CA PRO A 328 14.88 9.58 -19.85
C PRO A 328 14.66 8.53 -18.75
N PHE A 329 13.41 8.17 -18.49
CA PHE A 329 13.09 7.18 -17.44
C PHE A 329 13.69 5.81 -17.74
N VAL A 330 13.59 5.33 -18.97
CA VAL A 330 14.18 4.06 -19.38
C VAL A 330 15.71 4.13 -19.32
N SER A 331 16.31 5.24 -19.75
CA SER A 331 17.78 5.39 -19.73
C SER A 331 18.37 5.34 -18.33
N TRP A 332 17.68 5.84 -17.30
CA TRP A 332 18.14 5.78 -15.90
C TRP A 332 18.33 4.35 -15.38
N PHE A 333 17.54 3.40 -15.89
CA PHE A 333 17.57 2.00 -15.47
C PHE A 333 18.29 1.08 -16.47
N ASN A 334 18.69 1.58 -17.64
CA ASN A 334 19.37 0.81 -18.70
C ASN A 334 20.89 1.05 -18.69
N SER A 335 21.55 0.70 -17.58
CA SER A 335 23.00 0.86 -17.42
C SER A 335 23.83 0.06 -18.43
N GLU A 336 23.31 -1.06 -18.93
CA GLU A 336 23.96 -1.93 -19.92
C GLU A 336 23.73 -1.47 -21.36
N ASN A 337 22.99 -0.38 -21.59
CA ASN A 337 22.62 0.13 -22.91
C ASN A 337 21.96 -0.93 -23.82
N SER A 338 21.19 -1.83 -23.23
CA SER A 338 20.46 -2.86 -23.99
C SER A 338 19.34 -2.23 -24.80
N VAL A 339 19.46 -2.29 -26.14
CA VAL A 339 18.44 -1.75 -27.06
C VAL A 339 17.13 -2.52 -26.92
N GLN A 340 17.18 -3.83 -26.74
CA GLN A 340 15.99 -4.65 -26.62
C GLN A 340 15.23 -4.38 -25.31
N MET A 341 15.94 -4.23 -24.18
CA MET A 341 15.36 -3.85 -22.90
C MET A 341 14.70 -2.48 -23.00
N ALA A 342 15.35 -1.50 -23.63
CA ALA A 342 14.80 -0.16 -23.82
C ALA A 342 13.50 -0.18 -24.64
N GLN A 343 13.46 -0.95 -25.73
CA GLN A 343 12.25 -1.10 -26.56
C GLN A 343 11.08 -1.70 -25.78
N TYR A 344 11.33 -2.77 -25.00
CA TYR A 344 10.30 -3.41 -24.19
C TYR A 344 9.82 -2.48 -23.08
N ALA A 345 10.73 -1.80 -22.36
CA ALA A 345 10.37 -0.84 -21.32
C ALA A 345 9.60 0.35 -21.88
N HIS A 346 10.00 0.90 -23.02
CA HIS A 346 9.32 2.00 -23.69
C HIS A 346 7.87 1.63 -24.06
N THR A 347 7.67 0.48 -24.67
CA THR A 347 6.32 -0.02 -25.00
C THR A 347 5.52 -0.30 -23.74
N GLY A 348 6.14 -0.95 -22.74
CA GLY A 348 5.54 -1.29 -21.47
C GLY A 348 5.07 -0.06 -20.70
N MET A 349 5.92 0.95 -20.57
CA MET A 349 5.57 2.22 -19.91
C MET A 349 4.32 2.85 -20.54
N ARG A 350 4.28 3.00 -21.84
CA ARG A 350 3.17 3.64 -22.54
C ARG A 350 1.86 2.85 -22.47
N MET A 351 1.91 1.53 -22.60
CA MET A 351 0.71 0.68 -22.57
C MET A 351 0.22 0.47 -21.15
N TYR A 352 1.08 0.13 -20.21
CA TYR A 352 0.71 -0.19 -18.82
C TYR A 352 0.07 1.00 -18.12
N PHE A 353 0.62 2.21 -18.31
CA PHE A 353 0.14 3.40 -17.60
C PHE A 353 -1.23 3.90 -18.07
N VAL A 354 -1.74 3.46 -19.22
CA VAL A 354 -3.16 3.67 -19.60
C VAL A 354 -4.09 3.06 -18.53
N GLY A 355 -3.70 1.96 -17.91
CA GLY A 355 -4.46 1.29 -16.86
C GLY A 355 -4.77 2.17 -15.65
N TYR A 356 -3.95 3.18 -15.38
CA TYR A 356 -4.14 4.06 -14.22
C TYR A 356 -5.37 4.97 -14.31
N PHE A 357 -5.91 5.23 -15.50
CA PHE A 357 -7.20 5.90 -15.64
C PHE A 357 -8.34 5.10 -14.99
N PHE A 358 -8.27 3.77 -15.06
CA PHE A 358 -9.25 2.88 -14.45
C PHE A 358 -8.85 2.48 -13.03
N ALA A 359 -7.57 2.23 -12.79
CA ALA A 359 -7.02 1.84 -11.49
C ALA A 359 -7.30 2.91 -10.43
N GLY A 360 -7.10 4.18 -10.74
CA GLY A 360 -7.39 5.30 -9.85
C GLY A 360 -8.86 5.31 -9.42
N PHE A 361 -9.77 5.14 -10.37
CA PHE A 361 -11.21 5.04 -10.07
C PHE A 361 -11.52 3.81 -9.20
N ASN A 362 -10.98 2.63 -9.52
CA ASN A 362 -11.22 1.41 -8.76
C ASN A 362 -10.72 1.52 -7.32
N ILE A 363 -9.53 2.10 -7.11
CA ILE A 363 -8.96 2.34 -5.77
C ILE A 363 -9.85 3.30 -4.98
N MET A 364 -10.24 4.42 -5.58
CA MET A 364 -11.12 5.41 -4.94
C MET A 364 -12.49 4.82 -4.61
N ALA A 365 -13.09 4.07 -5.53
CA ALA A 365 -14.40 3.46 -5.33
C ALA A 365 -14.37 2.36 -4.27
N ALA A 366 -13.34 1.51 -4.21
CA ALA A 366 -13.18 0.50 -3.17
C ALA A 366 -13.05 1.16 -1.78
N GLY A 367 -12.25 2.22 -1.66
CA GLY A 367 -12.13 3.03 -0.45
C GLY A 367 -13.46 3.67 -0.03
N TYR A 368 -14.20 4.23 -0.98
CA TYR A 368 -15.53 4.78 -0.76
C TYR A 368 -16.52 3.72 -0.27
N LEU A 369 -16.59 2.57 -0.93
CA LEU A 369 -17.48 1.46 -0.55
C LEU A 369 -17.20 0.96 0.87
N SER A 370 -15.93 0.85 1.25
CA SER A 370 -15.53 0.55 2.64
C SER A 370 -16.01 1.65 3.60
N ALA A 371 -15.83 2.92 3.25
CA ALA A 371 -16.16 4.07 4.10
C ALA A 371 -17.68 4.25 4.32
N VAL A 372 -18.51 3.82 3.36
CA VAL A 372 -19.99 3.82 3.48
C VAL A 372 -20.55 2.48 3.96
N ASN A 373 -19.75 1.68 4.66
CA ASN A 373 -20.16 0.41 5.26
C ASN A 373 -20.76 -0.61 4.25
N ARG A 374 -20.10 -0.72 3.07
CA ARG A 374 -20.42 -1.70 2.02
C ARG A 374 -19.25 -2.67 1.80
N PRO A 375 -18.93 -3.54 2.81
CA PRO A 375 -17.73 -4.35 2.78
C PRO A 375 -17.69 -5.38 1.66
N ALA A 376 -18.83 -5.98 1.33
CA ALA A 376 -18.89 -7.02 0.29
C ALA A 376 -18.52 -6.44 -1.08
N GLU A 377 -19.06 -5.29 -1.44
CA GLU A 377 -18.79 -4.65 -2.71
C GLU A 377 -17.34 -4.10 -2.78
N ALA A 378 -16.83 -3.55 -1.67
CA ALA A 378 -15.44 -3.13 -1.57
C ALA A 378 -14.48 -4.31 -1.77
N SER A 379 -14.77 -5.46 -1.12
CA SER A 379 -13.98 -6.68 -1.24
C SER A 379 -14.01 -7.25 -2.66
N ILE A 380 -15.20 -7.33 -3.27
CA ILE A 380 -15.37 -7.81 -4.65
C ILE A 380 -14.54 -6.94 -5.62
N THR A 381 -14.63 -5.62 -5.51
CA THR A 381 -13.85 -4.69 -6.34
C THR A 381 -12.35 -4.92 -6.16
N SER A 382 -11.87 -5.01 -4.91
CA SER A 382 -10.45 -5.16 -4.62
C SER A 382 -9.90 -6.52 -5.05
N ILE A 383 -10.62 -7.62 -4.78
CA ILE A 383 -10.20 -8.97 -5.18
C ILE A 383 -10.22 -9.13 -6.70
N CYS A 384 -11.28 -8.61 -7.36
CA CYS A 384 -11.34 -8.62 -8.82
C CYS A 384 -10.13 -7.91 -9.42
N ARG A 385 -9.88 -6.68 -8.97
CA ARG A 385 -8.76 -5.85 -9.43
C ARG A 385 -7.40 -6.51 -9.15
N GLY A 386 -7.15 -6.86 -7.90
CA GLY A 386 -5.82 -7.23 -7.40
C GLY A 386 -5.40 -8.68 -7.67
N MET A 387 -6.35 -9.55 -7.98
CA MET A 387 -6.08 -10.99 -8.12
C MET A 387 -6.75 -11.59 -9.35
N VAL A 388 -8.09 -11.57 -9.44
CA VAL A 388 -8.81 -12.34 -10.44
C VAL A 388 -8.62 -11.77 -11.85
N ALA A 389 -8.95 -10.50 -12.05
CA ALA A 389 -8.90 -9.89 -13.38
C ALA A 389 -7.46 -9.76 -13.90
N ILE A 390 -6.51 -9.37 -13.03
CA ILE A 390 -5.11 -9.21 -13.46
C ILE A 390 -4.49 -10.55 -13.88
N VAL A 391 -4.72 -11.63 -13.12
CA VAL A 391 -4.21 -12.96 -13.47
C VAL A 391 -4.87 -13.47 -14.76
N ALA A 392 -6.19 -13.39 -14.86
CA ALA A 392 -6.93 -13.85 -16.04
C ALA A 392 -6.52 -13.07 -17.30
N CYS A 393 -6.50 -11.74 -17.24
CA CYS A 393 -6.10 -10.91 -18.38
C CYS A 393 -4.64 -11.15 -18.77
N SER A 394 -3.73 -11.30 -17.80
CA SER A 394 -2.32 -11.55 -18.06
C SER A 394 -2.11 -12.88 -18.80
N LEU A 395 -2.75 -13.95 -18.34
CA LEU A 395 -2.64 -15.26 -18.98
C LEU A 395 -3.30 -15.27 -20.37
N LEU A 396 -4.50 -14.72 -20.51
CA LEU A 396 -5.23 -14.73 -21.78
C LEU A 396 -4.58 -13.84 -22.83
N LEU A 397 -4.24 -12.60 -22.48
CA LEU A 397 -3.69 -11.65 -23.45
C LEU A 397 -2.24 -11.99 -23.82
N SER A 398 -1.44 -12.51 -22.89
CA SER A 398 -0.09 -12.98 -23.22
C SER A 398 -0.08 -14.19 -24.15
N ALA A 399 -1.04 -15.10 -23.98
CA ALA A 399 -1.17 -16.26 -24.87
C ALA A 399 -1.57 -15.88 -26.31
N VAL A 400 -2.35 -14.81 -26.49
CA VAL A 400 -2.83 -14.36 -27.81
C VAL A 400 -1.86 -13.38 -28.48
N PHE A 401 -1.32 -12.43 -27.71
CA PHE A 401 -0.55 -11.29 -28.24
C PHE A 401 0.93 -11.28 -27.80
N GLY A 402 1.39 -12.25 -27.00
CA GLY A 402 2.77 -12.28 -26.49
C GLY A 402 3.10 -11.09 -25.61
N MET A 403 4.27 -10.45 -25.83
CA MET A 403 4.74 -9.29 -25.06
C MET A 403 3.75 -8.11 -25.01
N PRO A 404 3.18 -7.62 -26.12
CA PRO A 404 2.15 -6.59 -26.07
C PRO A 404 0.94 -6.98 -25.23
N GLY A 405 0.57 -8.27 -25.22
CA GLY A 405 -0.51 -8.80 -24.41
C GLY A 405 -0.24 -8.69 -22.91
N VAL A 406 1.00 -8.91 -22.47
CA VAL A 406 1.39 -8.70 -21.06
C VAL A 406 1.21 -7.23 -20.66
N TRP A 407 1.68 -6.30 -21.48
CA TRP A 407 1.54 -4.87 -21.21
C TRP A 407 0.09 -4.39 -21.22
N ALA A 408 -0.76 -4.95 -22.08
CA ALA A 408 -2.18 -4.63 -22.16
C ALA A 408 -3.00 -5.27 -21.02
N ALA A 409 -2.46 -6.26 -20.30
CA ALA A 409 -3.19 -6.98 -19.27
C ALA A 409 -3.62 -6.09 -18.10
N PHE A 410 -2.75 -5.17 -17.66
CA PHE A 410 -3.09 -4.25 -16.58
C PHE A 410 -4.23 -3.28 -16.97
N PRO A 411 -4.17 -2.54 -18.09
CA PRO A 411 -5.30 -1.73 -18.54
C PRO A 411 -6.60 -2.52 -18.72
N ALA A 412 -6.54 -3.70 -19.31
CA ALA A 412 -7.71 -4.54 -19.53
C ALA A 412 -8.35 -5.01 -18.22
N SER A 413 -7.54 -5.48 -17.27
CA SER A 413 -8.02 -5.93 -15.96
C SER A 413 -8.65 -4.80 -15.16
N GLU A 414 -8.05 -3.61 -15.18
CA GLU A 414 -8.56 -2.44 -14.48
C GLU A 414 -9.85 -1.90 -15.13
N LEU A 415 -9.95 -1.94 -16.47
CA LEU A 415 -11.19 -1.59 -17.19
C LEU A 415 -12.33 -2.55 -16.84
N LEU A 416 -12.09 -3.87 -16.87
CA LEU A 416 -13.10 -4.86 -16.48
C LEU A 416 -13.57 -4.64 -15.04
N THR A 417 -12.64 -4.39 -14.14
CA THR A 417 -12.96 -4.07 -12.75
C THR A 417 -13.74 -2.76 -12.64
N ALA A 418 -13.41 -1.73 -13.42
CA ALA A 418 -14.14 -0.45 -13.40
C ALA A 418 -15.61 -0.61 -13.83
N LEU A 419 -15.87 -1.43 -14.85
CA LEU A 419 -17.24 -1.77 -15.28
C LEU A 419 -18.00 -2.51 -14.17
N LEU A 420 -17.38 -3.50 -13.53
CA LEU A 420 -17.96 -4.19 -12.37
C LEU A 420 -18.25 -3.22 -11.22
N THR A 421 -17.30 -2.35 -10.90
CA THR A 421 -17.42 -1.37 -9.81
C THR A 421 -18.56 -0.37 -10.08
N LEU A 422 -18.70 0.12 -11.29
CA LEU A 422 -19.82 0.99 -11.69
C LEU A 422 -21.16 0.27 -11.53
N PHE A 423 -21.24 -1.00 -11.92
CA PHE A 423 -22.44 -1.81 -11.71
C PHE A 423 -22.78 -1.96 -10.21
N LEU A 424 -21.78 -2.26 -9.39
CA LEU A 424 -21.97 -2.39 -7.93
C LEU A 424 -22.40 -1.06 -7.28
N LEU A 425 -21.86 0.08 -7.71
CA LEU A 425 -22.27 1.38 -7.21
C LEU A 425 -23.74 1.69 -7.53
N ARG A 426 -24.20 1.39 -8.75
CA ARG A 426 -25.58 1.67 -9.22
C ARG A 426 -26.62 0.75 -8.58
N ARG A 427 -26.31 -0.54 -8.36
CA ARG A 427 -27.25 -1.55 -7.91
C ARG A 427 -28.00 -1.21 -6.60
N LYS A 428 -27.43 -0.37 -5.73
CA LYS A 428 -28.03 -0.02 -4.43
C LYS A 428 -28.80 1.30 -4.46
N GLU A 429 -28.56 2.15 -5.44
CA GLU A 429 -29.42 3.34 -5.66
C GLU A 429 -30.84 2.91 -6.08
N SER A 430 -30.97 1.86 -6.90
CA SER A 430 -32.28 1.32 -7.34
C SER A 430 -33.07 0.55 -6.27
N ARG A 431 -32.43 0.15 -5.14
CA ARG A 431 -33.15 -0.54 -4.04
C ARG A 431 -33.68 0.42 -2.96
N LYS A 432 -33.34 1.70 -3.04
CA LYS A 432 -33.83 2.75 -2.12
C LYS A 432 -34.80 3.72 -2.80
N ALA A 433 -35.02 3.61 -4.13
CA ALA A 433 -36.10 4.24 -4.88
C ALA A 433 -37.28 3.27 -4.99
#